data_7c88fe3dcd15c104aca8590d77758a48
#
_entry.id   7c88fe3dcd15c104aca8590d77758a48
#
_cell.length_a   1.000
_cell.length_b   1.000
_cell.length_c   1.000
_cell.angle_alpha   90.00
_cell.angle_beta   90.00
_cell.angle_gamma   90.00
#
_symmetry.space_group_name_H-M   'P 1'
#
loop_
_entity.id
_entity.type
_entity.pdbx_description
1 polymer ?
#
loop_
_entity_poly.entity_id
_entity_poly.type
_entity_poly.pdbx_seq_one_letter_code
_entity_poly.pdbx_strand_id
1 'polypeptide(L)' 'MSTVDHIEALKAKHASLEHAIVEEYSRPHPDDDTICSLKKRKLQIKDEITRLSGRSAPH' A
#
# COMPACT_ATOMS: atom_id res chain seq x y z
N MET A 1 14.71 15.98 -3.31
CA MET A 1 14.56 14.52 -3.23
C MET A 1 14.45 13.96 -4.63
N SER A 2 15.13 12.87 -4.88
CA SER A 2 15.02 12.22 -6.19
C SER A 2 13.76 11.38 -6.28
N THR A 3 13.35 11.08 -7.52
CA THR A 3 12.20 10.21 -7.76
C THR A 3 12.43 8.82 -7.14
N VAL A 4 13.68 8.34 -7.18
CA VAL A 4 14.05 7.05 -6.59
C VAL A 4 13.78 7.05 -5.10
N ASP A 5 14.18 8.10 -4.40
CA ASP A 5 13.94 8.20 -2.95
C ASP A 5 12.46 8.23 -2.63
N HIS A 6 11.67 8.90 -3.46
CA HIS A 6 10.23 8.96 -3.28
C HIS A 6 9.59 7.59 -3.48
N ILE A 7 10.00 6.87 -4.53
CA ILE A 7 9.52 5.52 -4.79
C ILE A 7 9.88 4.58 -3.64
N GLU A 8 11.09 4.68 -3.14
CA GLU A 8 11.54 3.87 -2.00
C GLU A 8 10.68 4.12 -0.76
N ALA A 9 10.36 5.37 -0.48
CA ALA A 9 9.48 5.72 0.63
C ALA A 9 8.08 5.14 0.45
N LEU A 10 7.56 5.19 -0.77
CA LEU A 10 6.24 4.61 -1.07
C LEU A 10 6.25 3.09 -0.92
N LYS A 11 7.33 2.44 -1.35
CA LYS A 11 7.46 0.99 -1.19
C LYS A 11 7.47 0.60 0.29
N ALA A 12 8.14 1.39 1.11
CA ALA A 12 8.17 1.16 2.55
C ALA A 12 6.77 1.28 3.15
N LYS A 13 6.02 2.29 2.74
CA LYS A 13 4.63 2.46 3.19
C LYS A 13 3.75 1.30 2.73
N HIS A 14 3.94 0.84 1.50
CA HIS A 14 3.20 -0.29 0.97
C HIS A 14 3.44 -1.54 1.83
N ALA A 15 4.69 -1.82 2.16
CA ALA A 15 5.04 -2.96 3.01
C ALA A 15 4.42 -2.83 4.41
N SER A 16 4.43 -1.63 4.98
CA SER A 16 3.81 -1.37 6.28
C SER A 16 2.31 -1.65 6.25
N LEU A 17 1.65 -1.24 5.17
CA LEU A 17 0.22 -1.48 5.02
C LEU A 17 -0.10 -2.96 4.86
N GLU A 18 0.72 -3.70 4.12
CA GLU A 18 0.56 -5.15 4.01
C GLU A 18 0.66 -5.82 5.37
N HIS A 19 1.64 -5.41 6.16
CA HIS A 19 1.84 -5.94 7.51
C HIS A 19 0.64 -5.62 8.39
N ALA A 20 0.13 -4.40 8.32
CA ALA A 20 -1.04 -3.98 9.08
C ALA A 20 -2.28 -4.81 8.72
N ILE A 21 -2.45 -5.13 7.44
CA ILE A 21 -3.56 -5.96 6.98
C ILE A 21 -3.46 -7.36 7.58
N VAL A 22 -2.27 -7.96 7.53
CA VAL A 22 -2.04 -9.29 8.11
C VAL A 22 -2.32 -9.28 9.60
N GLU A 23 -1.85 -8.26 10.31
CA GLU A 23 -2.11 -8.13 11.73
C GLU A 23 -3.59 -8.03 12.04
N GLU A 24 -4.33 -7.27 11.24
CA GLU A 24 -5.77 -7.12 11.44
C GLU A 24 -6.50 -8.45 11.26
N TYR A 25 -6.11 -9.23 10.25
CA TYR A 25 -6.68 -10.56 10.04
C TYR A 25 -6.35 -11.53 11.17
N SER A 26 -5.24 -11.31 11.86
CA SER A 26 -4.81 -12.18 12.97
C SER A 26 -5.58 -11.91 14.26
N ARG A 27 -6.34 -10.84 14.33
CA ARG A 27 -7.12 -10.53 15.52
C ARG A 27 -8.31 -11.47 15.66
N PRO A 28 -8.76 -11.76 16.89
CA PRO A 28 -9.93 -12.60 17.10
C PRO A 28 -11.19 -12.07 16.41
N HIS A 29 -11.30 -10.73 16.32
CA HIS A 29 -12.43 -10.07 15.66
C HIS A 29 -11.91 -9.03 14.67
N PRO A 30 -11.52 -9.46 13.45
CA PRO A 30 -11.03 -8.51 12.45
C PRO A 30 -12.12 -7.49 12.09
N ASP A 31 -11.70 -6.24 11.94
CA ASP A 31 -12.60 -5.16 11.56
C ASP A 31 -12.57 -5.01 10.04
N ASP A 32 -13.68 -5.36 9.38
CA ASP A 32 -13.78 -5.29 7.93
C ASP A 32 -13.58 -3.86 7.40
N ASP A 33 -14.07 -2.86 8.13
CA ASP A 33 -13.89 -1.46 7.72
C ASP A 33 -12.42 -1.07 7.74
N THR A 34 -11.70 -1.47 8.78
CA THR A 34 -10.27 -1.21 8.90
C THR A 34 -9.52 -1.91 7.77
N ILE A 35 -9.83 -3.18 7.52
CA ILE A 35 -9.19 -3.95 6.45
C ILE A 35 -9.45 -3.30 5.11
N CYS A 36 -10.66 -2.88 4.84
CA CYS A 36 -11.03 -2.21 3.60
C CYS A 36 -10.27 -0.91 3.42
N SER A 37 -10.15 -0.09 4.47
CA SER A 37 -9.37 1.14 4.43
C SER A 37 -7.91 0.89 4.13
N LEU A 38 -7.32 -0.11 4.77
CA LEU A 38 -5.93 -0.48 4.56
C LEU A 38 -5.69 -0.95 3.13
N LYS A 39 -6.59 -1.75 2.60
CA LYS A 39 -6.50 -2.24 1.22
C LYS A 39 -6.58 -1.10 0.21
N LYS A 40 -7.46 -0.13 0.45
CA LYS A 40 -7.57 1.05 -0.41
C LYS A 40 -6.29 1.87 -0.41
N ARG A 41 -5.71 2.10 0.77
CA ARG A 41 -4.46 2.83 0.89
C ARG A 41 -3.32 2.10 0.18
N LYS A 42 -3.24 0.78 0.37
CA LYS A 42 -2.23 -0.03 -0.29
C LYS A 42 -2.34 0.10 -1.80
N LEU A 43 -3.55 0.04 -2.33
CA LEU A 43 -3.80 0.16 -3.76
C LEU A 43 -3.40 1.53 -4.28
N GLN A 44 -3.72 2.61 -3.55
CA GLN A 44 -3.35 3.96 -3.93
C GLN A 44 -1.83 4.13 -3.99
N ILE A 45 -1.12 3.61 -3.01
CA ILE A 45 0.33 3.70 -2.96
C ILE A 45 0.95 2.90 -4.11
N LYS A 46 0.44 1.72 -4.38
CA LYS A 46 0.91 0.91 -5.50
C LYS A 46 0.71 1.62 -6.83
N ASP A 47 -0.44 2.25 -7.00
CA ASP A 47 -0.74 3.02 -8.20
C ASP A 47 0.24 4.18 -8.39
N GLU A 48 0.54 4.88 -7.29
CA GLU A 48 1.49 5.98 -7.32
C GLU A 48 2.90 5.52 -7.67
N ILE A 49 3.33 4.40 -7.10
CA ILE A 49 4.62 3.79 -7.44
C ILE A 49 4.68 3.48 -8.93
N THR A 50 3.61 2.91 -9.47
CA THR A 50 3.53 2.56 -10.89
C THR A 50 3.64 3.80 -11.76
N ARG A 51 2.96 4.88 -11.39
CA ARG A 51 3.05 6.15 -12.13
C ARG A 51 4.47 6.71 -12.13
N LEU A 52 5.09 6.74 -10.96
CA LEU A 52 6.43 7.31 -10.81
C LEU A 52 7.49 6.48 -11.53
N SER A 53 7.27 5.18 -11.67
CA SER A 53 8.18 4.31 -12.37
C SER A 53 7.99 4.35 -13.89
N GLY A 54 7.02 5.12 -14.38
CA GLY A 54 6.76 5.28 -15.80
C GLY A 54 6.00 4.14 -16.45
N ARG A 55 5.44 3.24 -15.68
CA ARG A 55 4.64 2.13 -16.20
C ARG A 55 3.16 2.46 -16.12
N SER A 56 2.45 2.14 -17.19
CA SER A 56 1.00 2.25 -17.17
C SER A 56 0.41 1.07 -16.42
N ALA A 57 -0.49 1.36 -15.48
CA ALA A 57 -1.17 0.30 -14.78
C ALA A 57 -2.23 -0.30 -15.72
N PRO A 58 -2.22 -1.61 -15.93
CA PRO A 58 -3.30 -2.24 -16.69
C PRO A 58 -4.57 -2.25 -15.85
N HIS A 59 -5.65 -1.88 -16.44
CA HIS A 59 -6.96 -1.94 -15.81
C HIS A 59 -7.81 -3.00 -16.45
#